data_061f6b5ce0be2dfc308004f2c9b763d7
#
_entry.id   061f6b5ce0be2dfc308004f2c9b763d7
#
_cell.length_a   1.000
_cell.length_b   1.000
_cell.length_c   1.000
_cell.angle_alpha   90.00
_cell.angle_beta   90.00
_cell.angle_gamma   90.00
#
_symmetry.space_group_name_H-M   'P 1'
#
loop_
_entity.id
_entity.type
_entity.pdbx_description
1 polymer ?
#
loop_
_entity_poly.entity_id
_entity_poly.type
_entity_poly.pdbx_seq_one_letter_code
_entity_poly.pdbx_strand_id
1 'polypeptide(L)'
;MSHHIIPQLPKTPLSRRALAFSIDAGVVWFLSAIISNNWFTFILFFVVFWMAIRAVMAYKNQGQSIGHFALDMKVLDSRYQTTPDILELSKREGILALAGSFAILGISNFTSGNAAVLLLIIPLLLDFTVALVDIERHQQTFHDRISHTIVVGTIRGYSLDIKLRWLLDEAKRYMRQL
;
A
#
# COMPACT_ATOMS: atom_id res chain seq x y z
N MET A 1 6.64 -37.54 14.03
CA MET A 1 5.89 -36.35 13.57
C MET A 1 6.86 -35.18 13.53
N SER A 2 7.42 -34.87 12.37
CA SER A 2 8.31 -33.71 12.20
C SER A 2 7.45 -32.44 12.23
N HIS A 3 7.53 -31.67 13.30
CA HIS A 3 7.01 -30.31 13.32
C HIS A 3 7.77 -29.51 12.27
N HIS A 4 7.17 -29.31 11.11
CA HIS A 4 7.62 -28.28 10.18
C HIS A 4 7.53 -26.93 10.91
N ILE A 5 8.67 -26.44 11.40
CA ILE A 5 8.80 -25.08 11.87
C ILE A 5 8.60 -24.20 10.65
N ILE A 6 7.39 -23.67 10.48
CA ILE A 6 7.09 -22.70 9.45
C ILE A 6 7.90 -21.45 9.81
N PRO A 7 8.87 -21.02 8.99
CA PRO A 7 9.65 -19.84 9.30
C PRO A 7 8.70 -18.65 9.47
N GLN A 8 8.74 -18.02 10.64
CA GLN A 8 7.93 -16.83 10.88
C GLN A 8 8.45 -15.72 9.97
N LEU A 9 7.66 -15.38 8.96
CA LEU A 9 7.98 -14.30 8.03
C LEU A 9 8.05 -12.98 8.79
N PRO A 10 9.04 -12.11 8.50
CA PRO A 10 9.23 -10.87 9.23
C PRO A 10 8.01 -9.96 9.10
N LYS A 11 7.46 -9.55 10.23
CA LYS A 11 6.34 -8.60 10.29
C LYS A 11 6.77 -7.27 9.68
N THR A 12 5.90 -6.68 8.86
CA THR A 12 6.16 -5.39 8.25
C THR A 12 5.45 -4.29 9.03
N PRO A 13 6.19 -3.28 9.55
CA PRO A 13 5.58 -2.17 10.28
C PRO A 13 4.56 -1.42 9.42
N LEU A 14 3.49 -0.90 10.04
CA LEU A 14 2.43 -0.17 9.34
C LEU A 14 2.97 1.07 8.62
N SER A 15 3.97 1.75 9.16
CA SER A 15 4.63 2.89 8.53
C SER A 15 5.24 2.56 7.15
N ARG A 16 5.90 1.39 7.01
CA ARG A 16 6.44 0.94 5.72
C ARG A 16 5.32 0.60 4.74
N ARG A 17 4.23 0.02 5.23
CA ARG A 17 3.05 -0.28 4.41
C ARG A 17 2.37 1.01 3.92
N ALA A 18 2.27 2.03 4.77
CA ALA A 18 1.76 3.35 4.39
C ALA A 18 2.65 4.03 3.35
N LEU A 19 3.99 3.93 3.48
CA LEU A 19 4.92 4.43 2.46
C LEU A 19 4.78 3.70 1.12
N ALA A 20 4.65 2.36 1.13
CA ALA A 20 4.41 1.59 -0.10
C ALA A 20 3.11 1.99 -0.78
N PHE A 21 2.05 2.15 0.02
CA PHE A 21 0.77 2.64 -0.46
C PHE A 21 0.91 4.04 -1.09
N SER A 22 1.63 4.96 -0.45
CA SER A 22 1.85 6.31 -0.96
C SER A 22 2.63 6.33 -2.27
N ILE A 23 3.63 5.44 -2.44
CA ILE A 23 4.37 5.28 -3.70
C ILE A 23 3.42 4.82 -4.81
N ASP A 24 2.65 3.75 -4.57
CA ASP A 24 1.70 3.24 -5.55
C ASP A 24 0.62 4.28 -5.89
N ALA A 25 0.06 4.95 -4.87
CA ALA A 25 -0.94 6.00 -5.05
C ALA A 25 -0.40 7.19 -5.85
N GLY A 26 0.84 7.60 -5.60
CA GLY A 26 1.50 8.66 -6.35
C GLY A 26 1.69 8.31 -7.83
N VAL A 27 2.13 7.09 -8.13
CA VAL A 27 2.29 6.61 -9.51
C VAL A 27 0.93 6.56 -10.21
N VAL A 28 -0.08 5.97 -9.58
CA VAL A 28 -1.44 5.86 -10.16
C VAL A 28 -2.05 7.24 -10.36
N TRP A 29 -1.93 8.13 -9.37
CA TRP A 29 -2.42 9.51 -9.44
C TRP A 29 -1.80 10.26 -10.63
N PHE A 30 -0.47 10.18 -10.78
CA PHE A 30 0.27 10.84 -11.85
C PHE A 30 -0.18 10.34 -13.24
N LEU A 31 -0.26 9.01 -13.43
CA LEU A 31 -0.71 8.42 -14.69
C LEU A 31 -2.16 8.81 -15.02
N SER A 32 -3.02 8.83 -14.02
CA SER A 32 -4.42 9.22 -14.18
C SER A 32 -4.56 10.70 -14.52
N ALA A 33 -3.75 11.57 -13.92
CA ALA A 33 -3.77 13.01 -14.17
C ALA A 33 -3.32 13.38 -15.58
N ILE A 34 -2.38 12.64 -16.17
CA ILE A 34 -1.92 12.91 -17.56
C ILE A 34 -3.01 12.61 -18.59
N ILE A 35 -3.84 11.57 -18.34
CA ILE A 35 -4.78 11.07 -19.36
C ILE A 35 -6.16 11.70 -19.20
N SER A 36 -6.53 12.11 -18.00
CA SER A 36 -7.88 12.57 -17.69
C SER A 36 -8.08 14.06 -17.95
N ASN A 37 -9.25 14.38 -18.54
CA ASN A 37 -9.68 15.76 -18.82
C ASN A 37 -10.72 16.27 -17.80
N ASN A 38 -11.31 15.38 -17.01
CA ASN A 38 -12.34 15.70 -16.02
C ASN A 38 -12.31 14.71 -14.84
N TRP A 39 -13.02 15.03 -13.77
CA TRP A 39 -13.06 14.22 -12.55
C TRP A 39 -13.56 12.79 -12.76
N PHE A 40 -14.54 12.59 -13.61
CA PHE A 40 -15.08 11.25 -13.87
C PHE A 40 -14.05 10.37 -14.55
N THR A 41 -13.41 10.87 -15.60
CA THR A 41 -12.34 10.13 -16.31
C THR A 41 -11.12 9.92 -15.40
N PHE A 42 -10.81 10.90 -14.54
CA PHE A 42 -9.73 10.74 -13.56
C PHE A 42 -9.98 9.56 -12.62
N ILE A 43 -11.16 9.49 -11.98
CA ILE A 43 -11.50 8.38 -11.08
C ILE A 43 -11.51 7.04 -11.82
N LEU A 44 -12.07 7.00 -13.04
CA LEU A 44 -12.09 5.80 -13.85
C LEU A 44 -10.67 5.28 -14.12
N PHE A 45 -9.77 6.13 -14.61
CA PHE A 45 -8.38 5.75 -14.84
C PHE A 45 -7.62 5.45 -13.54
N PHE A 46 -7.91 6.16 -12.46
CA PHE A 46 -7.32 5.87 -11.16
C PHE A 46 -7.65 4.43 -10.72
N VAL A 47 -8.92 4.02 -10.78
CA VAL A 47 -9.33 2.65 -10.42
C VAL A 47 -8.70 1.63 -11.37
N VAL A 48 -8.68 1.89 -12.68
CA VAL A 48 -8.10 0.98 -13.67
C VAL A 48 -6.58 0.79 -13.44
N PHE A 49 -5.82 1.87 -13.29
CA PHE A 49 -4.38 1.79 -13.03
C PHE A 49 -4.07 1.22 -11.65
N TRP A 50 -4.90 1.54 -10.66
CA TRP A 50 -4.78 0.93 -9.34
C TRP A 50 -4.89 -0.59 -9.41
N MET A 51 -5.94 -1.10 -10.06
CA MET A 51 -6.14 -2.53 -10.25
C MET A 51 -5.02 -3.16 -11.08
N ALA A 52 -4.56 -2.49 -12.13
CA ALA A 52 -3.47 -2.98 -12.96
C ALA A 52 -2.15 -3.14 -12.17
N ILE A 53 -1.79 -2.14 -11.36
CA ILE A 53 -0.51 -2.12 -10.62
C ILE A 53 -0.58 -2.98 -9.36
N ARG A 54 -1.68 -2.91 -8.60
CA ARG A 54 -1.74 -3.55 -7.29
C ARG A 54 -2.41 -4.91 -7.27
N ALA A 55 -3.28 -5.23 -8.24
CA ALA A 55 -3.86 -6.56 -8.37
C ALA A 55 -3.15 -7.37 -9.45
N VAL A 56 -3.17 -6.94 -10.71
CA VAL A 56 -2.65 -7.73 -11.83
C VAL A 56 -1.13 -7.85 -11.80
N MET A 57 -0.42 -6.74 -11.62
CA MET A 57 1.04 -6.75 -11.54
C MET A 57 1.52 -7.51 -10.28
N ALA A 58 0.88 -7.28 -9.13
CA ALA A 58 1.22 -7.99 -7.89
C ALA A 58 0.99 -9.49 -8.03
N TYR A 59 -0.09 -9.93 -8.67
CA TYR A 59 -0.32 -11.34 -8.97
C TYR A 59 0.82 -11.97 -9.79
N LYS A 60 1.26 -11.27 -10.86
CA LYS A 60 2.37 -11.73 -11.72
C LYS A 60 3.74 -11.63 -11.05
N ASN A 61 3.91 -10.70 -10.10
CA ASN A 61 5.17 -10.42 -9.43
C ASN A 61 5.20 -10.93 -7.98
N GLN A 62 4.70 -12.15 -7.75
CA GLN A 62 4.79 -12.87 -6.46
C GLN A 62 4.26 -12.05 -5.25
N GLY A 63 3.18 -11.29 -5.44
CA GLY A 63 2.55 -10.48 -4.40
C GLY A 63 3.15 -9.08 -4.22
N GLN A 64 3.92 -8.59 -5.19
CA GLN A 64 4.58 -7.28 -5.11
C GLN A 64 4.01 -6.28 -6.12
N SER A 65 3.44 -5.17 -5.63
CA SER A 65 3.22 -3.95 -6.40
C SER A 65 4.52 -3.14 -6.53
N ILE A 66 4.50 -2.00 -7.21
CA ILE A 66 5.67 -1.10 -7.31
C ILE A 66 6.14 -0.65 -5.93
N GLY A 67 5.23 -0.16 -5.08
CA GLY A 67 5.56 0.29 -3.73
C GLY A 67 6.01 -0.85 -2.81
N HIS A 68 5.37 -2.03 -2.91
CA HIS A 68 5.81 -3.20 -2.17
C HIS A 68 7.20 -3.67 -2.60
N PHE A 69 7.49 -3.66 -3.89
CA PHE A 69 8.81 -3.98 -4.41
C PHE A 69 9.88 -2.99 -3.94
N ALA A 70 9.57 -1.67 -3.98
CA ALA A 70 10.48 -0.62 -3.54
C ALA A 70 10.86 -0.72 -2.07
N LEU A 71 9.93 -1.20 -1.21
CA LEU A 71 10.14 -1.32 0.23
C LEU A 71 10.36 -2.76 0.72
N ASP A 72 10.69 -3.67 -0.19
CA ASP A 72 11.05 -5.04 0.12
C ASP A 72 9.96 -5.80 0.90
N MET A 73 8.72 -5.70 0.40
CA MET A 73 7.55 -6.32 0.98
C MET A 73 6.79 -7.12 -0.07
N LYS A 74 5.93 -8.02 0.38
CA LYS A 74 5.00 -8.77 -0.48
C LYS A 74 3.70 -9.12 0.25
N VAL A 75 2.64 -9.31 -0.53
CA VAL A 75 1.35 -9.79 -0.07
C VAL A 75 1.32 -11.32 -0.18
N LEU A 76 0.89 -11.99 0.87
CA LEU A 76 0.68 -13.44 0.89
C LEU A 76 -0.74 -13.77 1.36
N ASP A 77 -1.24 -14.91 0.93
CA ASP A 77 -2.42 -15.53 1.52
C ASP A 77 -2.10 -15.97 2.96
N SER A 78 -2.94 -15.57 3.91
CA SER A 78 -2.71 -15.85 5.34
C SER A 78 -2.87 -17.33 5.70
N ARG A 79 -3.56 -18.10 4.86
CA ARG A 79 -3.85 -19.52 5.08
C ARG A 79 -2.73 -20.43 4.54
N TYR A 80 -2.24 -20.10 3.33
CA TYR A 80 -1.31 -20.95 2.60
C TYR A 80 0.11 -20.37 2.50
N GLN A 81 0.31 -19.11 2.89
CA GLN A 81 1.60 -18.38 2.78
C GLN A 81 2.18 -18.35 1.34
N THR A 82 1.32 -18.50 0.36
CA THR A 82 1.61 -18.39 -1.07
C THR A 82 1.14 -17.05 -1.60
N THR A 83 1.48 -16.72 -2.85
CA THR A 83 0.91 -15.56 -3.54
C THR A 83 -0.61 -15.71 -3.60
N PRO A 84 -1.39 -14.69 -3.17
CA PRO A 84 -2.85 -14.77 -3.20
C PRO A 84 -3.37 -14.92 -4.63
N ASP A 85 -4.55 -15.53 -4.76
CA ASP A 85 -5.23 -15.59 -6.06
C ASP A 85 -5.64 -14.18 -6.53
N ILE A 86 -5.79 -14.04 -7.85
CA ILE A 86 -6.18 -12.76 -8.47
C ILE A 86 -7.51 -12.24 -7.92
N LEU A 87 -8.45 -13.13 -7.58
CA LEU A 87 -9.73 -12.74 -7.00
C LEU A 87 -9.56 -12.11 -5.62
N GLU A 88 -8.71 -12.67 -4.77
CA GLU A 88 -8.44 -12.14 -3.42
C GLU A 88 -7.67 -10.83 -3.48
N LEU A 89 -6.68 -10.72 -4.38
CA LEU A 89 -6.02 -9.45 -4.66
C LEU A 89 -7.00 -8.40 -5.18
N SER A 90 -7.91 -8.77 -6.08
CA SER A 90 -8.90 -7.83 -6.61
C SER A 90 -9.89 -7.35 -5.55
N LYS A 91 -10.35 -8.20 -4.65
CA LYS A 91 -11.19 -7.80 -3.51
C LYS A 91 -10.45 -6.81 -2.61
N ARG A 92 -9.22 -7.13 -2.26
CA ARG A 92 -8.33 -6.29 -1.47
C ARG A 92 -8.16 -4.91 -2.08
N GLU A 93 -7.71 -4.87 -3.30
CA GLU A 93 -7.37 -3.64 -3.99
C GLU A 93 -8.61 -2.85 -4.45
N GLY A 94 -9.74 -3.52 -4.67
CA GLY A 94 -11.02 -2.87 -4.96
C GLY A 94 -11.50 -2.01 -3.79
N ILE A 95 -11.40 -2.50 -2.56
CA ILE A 95 -11.72 -1.73 -1.35
C ILE A 95 -10.82 -0.49 -1.26
N LEU A 96 -9.51 -0.67 -1.47
CA LEU A 96 -8.55 0.44 -1.43
C LEU A 96 -8.73 1.44 -2.57
N ALA A 97 -9.05 0.97 -3.79
CA ALA A 97 -9.32 1.85 -4.93
C ALA A 97 -10.53 2.75 -4.66
N LEU A 98 -11.60 2.19 -4.10
CA LEU A 98 -12.79 2.98 -3.73
C LEU A 98 -12.49 3.98 -2.61
N ALA A 99 -11.88 3.52 -1.51
CA ALA A 99 -11.53 4.39 -0.40
C ALA A 99 -10.53 5.48 -0.82
N GLY A 100 -9.55 5.15 -1.65
CA GLY A 100 -8.58 6.08 -2.21
C GLY A 100 -9.22 7.10 -3.16
N SER A 101 -10.17 6.69 -3.99
CA SER A 101 -10.92 7.60 -4.88
C SER A 101 -11.71 8.62 -4.07
N PHE A 102 -12.38 8.21 -3.00
CA PHE A 102 -13.07 9.13 -2.09
C PHE A 102 -12.09 10.09 -1.41
N ALA A 103 -10.96 9.59 -0.93
CA ALA A 103 -9.95 10.44 -0.29
C ALA A 103 -9.41 11.51 -1.26
N ILE A 104 -9.12 11.15 -2.51
CA ILE A 104 -8.68 12.08 -3.54
C ILE A 104 -9.75 13.12 -3.82
N LEU A 105 -11.02 12.72 -3.98
CA LEU A 105 -12.14 13.66 -4.16
C LEU A 105 -12.24 14.64 -2.97
N GLY A 106 -12.12 14.15 -1.75
CA GLY A 106 -12.15 14.97 -0.56
C GLY A 106 -11.03 16.02 -0.54
N ILE A 107 -9.79 15.60 -0.80
CA ILE A 107 -8.61 16.48 -0.80
C ILE A 107 -8.71 17.51 -1.92
N SER A 108 -9.08 17.08 -3.13
CA SER A 108 -9.09 17.95 -4.31
C SER A 108 -10.22 18.98 -4.31
N ASN A 109 -11.31 18.71 -3.61
CA ASN A 109 -12.43 19.66 -3.48
C ASN A 109 -12.44 20.39 -2.14
N PHE A 110 -11.36 20.26 -1.36
CA PHE A 110 -11.23 20.97 -0.09
C PHE A 110 -11.06 22.47 -0.32
N THR A 111 -11.94 23.25 0.31
CA THR A 111 -11.85 24.70 0.38
C THR A 111 -12.23 25.15 1.79
N SER A 112 -11.86 26.35 2.18
CA SER A 112 -12.22 26.90 3.51
C SER A 112 -13.74 26.99 3.75
N GLY A 113 -14.54 27.09 2.67
CA GLY A 113 -16.01 27.09 2.74
C GLY A 113 -16.65 25.69 2.67
N ASN A 114 -15.88 24.64 2.35
CA ASN A 114 -16.40 23.28 2.19
C ASN A 114 -15.48 22.24 2.85
N ALA A 115 -15.24 22.40 4.14
CA ALA A 115 -14.41 21.45 4.91
C ALA A 115 -15.05 20.06 5.06
N ALA A 116 -16.38 19.95 4.92
CA ALA A 116 -17.08 18.67 5.05
C ALA A 116 -16.64 17.62 4.03
N VAL A 117 -16.05 18.00 2.89
CA VAL A 117 -15.51 17.05 1.90
C VAL A 117 -14.35 16.21 2.46
N LEU A 118 -13.68 16.65 3.52
CA LEU A 118 -12.66 15.87 4.20
C LEU A 118 -13.21 14.60 4.87
N LEU A 119 -14.52 14.53 5.12
CA LEU A 119 -15.17 13.31 5.61
C LEU A 119 -15.02 12.13 4.62
N LEU A 120 -14.78 12.42 3.34
CA LEU A 120 -14.50 11.39 2.33
C LEU A 120 -13.18 10.65 2.55
N ILE A 121 -12.29 11.16 3.40
CA ILE A 121 -11.04 10.50 3.78
C ILE A 121 -11.28 9.40 4.83
N ILE A 122 -12.39 9.48 5.58
CA ILE A 122 -12.69 8.58 6.70
C ILE A 122 -12.62 7.08 6.30
N PRO A 123 -13.19 6.62 5.17
CA PRO A 123 -13.11 5.21 4.79
C PRO A 123 -11.67 4.69 4.69
N LEU A 124 -10.76 5.49 4.13
CA LEU A 124 -9.34 5.15 4.02
C LEU A 124 -8.66 5.12 5.40
N LEU A 125 -8.95 6.08 6.27
CA LEU A 125 -8.41 6.11 7.62
C LEU A 125 -8.90 4.93 8.46
N LEU A 126 -10.19 4.61 8.39
CA LEU A 126 -10.77 3.47 9.10
C LEU A 126 -10.15 2.14 8.67
N ASP A 127 -9.88 1.98 7.38
CA ASP A 127 -9.21 0.78 6.86
C ASP A 127 -7.84 0.56 7.54
N PHE A 128 -7.04 1.62 7.67
CA PHE A 128 -5.74 1.54 8.31
C PHE A 128 -5.80 1.45 9.84
N THR A 129 -6.81 2.06 10.50
CA THR A 129 -6.92 2.01 11.97
C THR A 129 -7.16 0.60 12.50
N VAL A 130 -7.80 -0.26 11.73
CA VAL A 130 -7.99 -1.68 12.10
C VAL A 130 -6.66 -2.36 12.35
N ALA A 131 -5.61 -2.04 11.61
CA ALA A 131 -4.27 -2.61 11.80
C ALA A 131 -3.58 -2.12 13.09
N LEU A 132 -3.93 -0.92 13.59
CA LEU A 132 -3.37 -0.40 14.85
C LEU A 132 -3.89 -1.16 16.06
N VAL A 133 -5.10 -1.69 16.00
CA VAL A 133 -5.72 -2.48 17.08
C VAL A 133 -5.21 -3.94 17.05
N ASP A 134 -4.75 -4.42 15.88
CA ASP A 134 -4.31 -5.80 15.68
C ASP A 134 -2.81 -5.98 15.96
N ILE A 135 -2.40 -5.74 17.20
CA ILE A 135 -0.97 -5.80 17.60
C ILE A 135 -0.44 -7.24 17.61
N GLU A 136 -1.27 -8.21 17.95
CA GLU A 136 -0.86 -9.63 18.13
C GLU A 136 -0.74 -10.40 16.82
N ARG A 137 -1.63 -10.13 15.88
CA ARG A 137 -1.66 -10.76 14.56
C ARG A 137 -0.98 -9.83 13.57
N HIS A 138 -0.47 -10.20 12.51
CA HIS A 138 0.29 -9.50 11.44
C HIS A 138 -0.11 -8.04 11.11
N GLN A 139 -0.76 -7.30 12.01
CA GLN A 139 -1.28 -5.93 11.81
C GLN A 139 -2.12 -5.83 10.54
N GLN A 140 -3.08 -6.74 10.39
CA GLN A 140 -3.95 -6.79 9.22
C GLN A 140 -4.90 -5.58 9.21
N THR A 141 -4.92 -4.85 8.11
CA THR A 141 -5.91 -3.82 7.81
C THR A 141 -7.28 -4.45 7.51
N PHE A 142 -8.31 -3.64 7.38
CA PHE A 142 -9.65 -4.14 7.07
C PHE A 142 -9.69 -4.87 5.72
N HIS A 143 -9.10 -4.30 4.67
CA HIS A 143 -9.01 -4.93 3.35
C HIS A 143 -8.19 -6.22 3.37
N ASP A 144 -7.13 -6.31 4.20
CA ASP A 144 -6.35 -7.54 4.36
C ASP A 144 -7.19 -8.66 4.97
N ARG A 145 -8.04 -8.34 5.96
CA ARG A 145 -8.90 -9.34 6.63
C ARG A 145 -9.95 -9.90 5.69
N ILE A 146 -10.63 -9.05 4.91
CA ILE A 146 -11.66 -9.48 3.95
C ILE A 146 -11.08 -10.39 2.86
N SER A 147 -9.86 -10.11 2.42
CA SER A 147 -9.18 -10.85 1.36
C SER A 147 -8.27 -11.96 1.86
N HIS A 148 -8.30 -12.28 3.16
CA HIS A 148 -7.43 -13.30 3.78
C HIS A 148 -5.95 -13.14 3.42
N THR A 149 -5.45 -11.89 3.40
CA THR A 149 -4.07 -11.59 3.04
C THR A 149 -3.29 -11.03 4.21
N ILE A 150 -1.97 -11.15 4.13
CA ILE A 150 -1.01 -10.54 5.06
C ILE A 150 0.10 -9.88 4.26
N VAL A 151 0.67 -8.81 4.81
CA VAL A 151 1.85 -8.15 4.23
C VAL A 151 3.08 -8.54 5.06
N VAL A 152 4.08 -9.08 4.40
CA VAL A 152 5.32 -9.54 5.02
C VAL A 152 6.53 -8.92 4.34
N GLY A 153 7.65 -8.80 5.08
CA GLY A 153 8.93 -8.41 4.52
C GLY A 153 9.53 -9.51 3.65
N THR A 154 10.30 -9.12 2.63
CA THR A 154 11.13 -10.04 1.85
C THR A 154 12.57 -9.98 2.37
N ILE A 155 13.39 -11.00 2.05
CA ILE A 155 14.77 -11.12 2.57
C ILE A 155 15.79 -10.48 1.58
N ARG A 156 15.31 -9.67 0.61
CA ARG A 156 16.21 -9.13 -0.44
C ARG A 156 17.24 -8.11 0.06
N GLY A 157 16.99 -7.43 1.20
CA GLY A 157 17.92 -6.47 1.80
C GLY A 157 18.13 -5.16 1.03
N TYR A 158 17.31 -4.87 0.00
CA TYR A 158 17.44 -3.70 -0.88
C TYR A 158 16.27 -2.73 -0.75
N SER A 159 15.83 -2.48 0.46
CA SER A 159 14.72 -1.57 0.70
C SER A 159 15.13 -0.11 0.48
N LEU A 160 14.25 0.65 -0.19
CA LEU A 160 14.46 2.06 -0.55
C LEU A 160 14.62 2.94 0.70
N ASP A 161 13.92 2.62 1.79
CA ASP A 161 14.02 3.34 3.06
C ASP A 161 15.40 3.17 3.72
N ILE A 162 16.03 1.99 3.60
CA ILE A 162 17.39 1.74 4.10
C ILE A 162 18.39 2.57 3.29
N LYS A 163 18.27 2.58 1.95
CA LYS A 163 19.14 3.38 1.08
C LYS A 163 18.99 4.87 1.34
N LEU A 164 17.75 5.35 1.51
CA LEU A 164 17.50 6.76 1.77
C LEU A 164 18.06 7.20 3.12
N ARG A 165 17.91 6.40 4.16
CA ARG A 165 18.53 6.66 5.48
C ARG A 165 20.05 6.72 5.37
N TRP A 166 20.66 5.78 4.67
CA TRP A 166 22.10 5.78 4.46
C TRP A 166 22.57 7.06 3.74
N LEU A 167 21.89 7.47 2.67
CA LEU A 167 22.18 8.72 1.96
C LEU A 167 22.01 9.97 2.83
N LEU A 168 20.96 10.01 3.66
CA LEU A 168 20.72 11.12 4.59
C LEU A 168 21.80 11.19 5.68
N ASP A 169 22.23 10.06 6.20
CA ASP A 169 23.28 10.00 7.20
C ASP A 169 24.63 10.40 6.61
N GLU A 170 24.90 10.01 5.39
CA GLU A 170 26.10 10.43 4.64
C GLU A 170 26.09 11.94 4.40
N ALA A 171 24.98 12.50 3.90
CA ALA A 171 24.82 13.94 3.70
C ALA A 171 24.99 14.74 5.01
N LYS A 172 24.44 14.25 6.13
CA LYS A 172 24.64 14.86 7.45
C LYS A 172 26.10 14.81 7.91
N ARG A 173 26.84 13.74 7.60
CA ARG A 173 28.28 13.66 7.90
C ARG A 173 29.06 14.72 7.13
N TYR A 174 28.80 14.86 5.82
CA TYR A 174 29.44 15.91 5.00
C TYR A 174 29.15 17.32 5.53
N MET A 175 27.89 17.62 5.90
CA MET A 175 27.53 18.93 6.45
C MET A 175 28.16 19.24 7.83
N ARG A 176 28.57 18.23 8.61
CA ARG A 176 29.26 18.44 9.89
C ARG A 176 30.77 18.65 9.74
N GLN A 177 31.33 18.38 8.58
CA GLN A 177 32.76 18.54 8.29
C GLN A 177 33.07 19.88 7.61
N LEU A 178 32.04 20.62 7.20
CA LEU A 178 32.10 22.00 6.71
C LEU A 178 31.91 23.00 7.85
#